data_027a2bd5e9b74b7f94b620e135c1605d
#
_entry.id   027a2bd5e9b74b7f94b620e135c1605d
#
_cell.length_a   1.000
_cell.length_b   1.000
_cell.length_c   1.000
_cell.angle_alpha   90.00
_cell.angle_beta   90.00
_cell.angle_gamma   90.00
#
_symmetry.space_group_name_H-M   'P 1'
#
loop_
_entity.id
_entity.type
_entity.pdbx_description
1 polymer ?
#
loop_
_entity_poly.entity_id
_entity_poly.type
_entity_poly.pdbx_seq_one_letter_code
_entity_poly.pdbx_strand_id
1 'polypeptide(L)'
;MDSSKVLKLYAELKENAVNNLDIVFYLIDIEKALDELKPRHKFVLTKICIEGYTQSEVAAMLGITKSTINGVYHNALTHFERNFNYDGK
;
A
#
# COMPACT_ATOMS: atom_id res chain seq x y z
N MET A 1 -7.62 -6.37 -10.49
CA MET A 1 -7.79 -5.25 -9.54
C MET A 1 -6.49 -4.47 -9.44
N ASP A 2 -6.59 -3.16 -9.37
CA ASP A 2 -5.40 -2.31 -9.25
C ASP A 2 -5.09 -2.08 -7.77
N SER A 3 -4.01 -2.67 -7.30
CA SER A 3 -3.65 -2.60 -5.88
C SER A 3 -3.37 -1.18 -5.42
N SER A 4 -2.87 -0.31 -6.30
CA SER A 4 -2.61 1.08 -5.90
C SER A 4 -3.92 1.80 -5.62
N LYS A 5 -4.98 1.49 -6.36
CA LYS A 5 -6.30 2.08 -6.10
C LYS A 5 -6.88 1.57 -4.79
N VAL A 6 -6.65 0.29 -4.49
CA VAL A 6 -7.09 -0.28 -3.21
C VAL A 6 -6.46 0.47 -2.06
N LEU A 7 -5.15 0.73 -2.14
CA LEU A 7 -4.44 1.42 -1.07
C LEU A 7 -4.86 2.88 -0.95
N LYS A 8 -5.13 3.56 -2.08
CA LYS A 8 -5.62 4.92 -2.03
C LYS A 8 -7.00 4.99 -1.41
N LEU A 9 -7.86 4.03 -1.77
CA LEU A 9 -9.18 3.94 -1.18
C LEU A 9 -9.09 3.65 0.31
N TYR A 10 -8.12 2.84 0.72
CA TYR A 10 -7.89 2.56 2.12
C TYR A 10 -7.66 3.85 2.91
N ALA A 11 -6.85 4.75 2.38
CA ALA A 11 -6.57 6.01 3.06
C ALA A 11 -7.85 6.83 3.26
N GLU A 12 -8.70 6.88 2.23
CA GLU A 12 -9.97 7.61 2.33
C GLU A 12 -10.94 6.94 3.29
N LEU A 13 -11.05 5.62 3.22
CA LEU A 13 -11.97 4.88 4.08
C LEU A 13 -11.56 4.96 5.54
N LYS A 14 -10.25 4.97 5.80
CA LYS A 14 -9.75 5.04 7.16
C LYS A 14 -10.19 6.32 7.86
N GLU A 15 -10.23 7.43 7.12
CA GLU A 15 -10.65 8.70 7.67
C GLU A 15 -12.17 8.78 7.85
N ASN A 16 -12.90 8.06 7.01
CA ASN A 16 -14.34 8.15 6.97
C ASN A 16 -15.06 6.92 7.49
N ALA A 17 -14.33 5.91 7.93
CA ALA A 17 -14.94 4.70 8.47
C ALA A 17 -15.62 5.04 9.79
N VAL A 18 -16.90 4.76 9.83
CA VAL A 18 -17.67 5.10 11.00
C VAL A 18 -18.21 3.83 11.65
N ASN A 19 -19.46 3.53 11.47
CA ASN A 19 -20.09 2.42 12.15
C ASN A 19 -20.42 1.27 11.21
N ASN A 20 -19.55 1.02 10.23
CA ASN A 20 -19.76 -0.03 9.26
C ASN A 20 -18.72 -1.14 9.46
N LEU A 21 -19.16 -2.27 10.00
CA LEU A 21 -18.27 -3.39 10.28
C LEU A 21 -17.61 -3.96 9.04
N ASP A 22 -18.32 -3.97 7.91
CA ASP A 22 -17.74 -4.51 6.67
C ASP A 22 -16.55 -3.67 6.25
N ILE A 23 -16.66 -2.34 6.38
CA ILE A 23 -15.54 -1.46 6.05
C ILE A 23 -14.39 -1.67 7.04
N VAL A 24 -14.70 -1.82 8.32
CA VAL A 24 -13.67 -2.05 9.32
C VAL A 24 -12.89 -3.34 9.03
N PHE A 25 -13.59 -4.42 8.70
CA PHE A 25 -12.92 -5.68 8.37
C PHE A 25 -12.08 -5.55 7.11
N TYR A 26 -12.57 -4.80 6.12
CA TYR A 26 -11.82 -4.56 4.91
C TYR A 26 -10.51 -3.80 5.21
N LEU A 27 -10.59 -2.80 6.08
CA LEU A 27 -9.40 -2.04 6.49
C LEU A 27 -8.40 -2.92 7.23
N ILE A 28 -8.89 -3.81 8.09
CA ILE A 28 -8.03 -4.74 8.82
C ILE A 28 -7.30 -5.66 7.84
N ASP A 29 -8.00 -6.17 6.85
CA ASP A 29 -7.38 -7.06 5.86
C ASP A 29 -6.28 -6.35 5.10
N ILE A 30 -6.51 -5.09 4.73
CA ILE A 30 -5.48 -4.30 4.04
C ILE A 30 -4.28 -4.07 4.95
N GLU A 31 -4.52 -3.75 6.21
CA GLU A 31 -3.43 -3.51 7.16
C GLU A 31 -2.60 -4.77 7.38
N LYS A 32 -3.25 -5.92 7.47
CA LYS A 32 -2.53 -7.18 7.60
C LYS A 32 -1.67 -7.45 6.39
N ALA A 33 -2.19 -7.21 5.20
CA ALA A 33 -1.43 -7.42 3.97
C ALA A 33 -0.21 -6.50 3.91
N LEU A 34 -0.36 -5.27 4.38
CA LEU A 34 0.76 -4.33 4.45
C LEU A 34 1.80 -4.77 5.48
N ASP A 35 1.34 -5.23 6.64
CA ASP A 35 2.24 -5.62 7.72
C ASP A 35 3.09 -6.84 7.38
N GLU A 36 2.62 -7.67 6.43
CA GLU A 36 3.36 -8.84 5.99
C GLU A 36 4.44 -8.51 4.96
N LEU A 37 4.49 -7.26 4.51
CA LEU A 37 5.51 -6.84 3.56
C LEU A 37 6.84 -6.60 4.26
N LYS A 38 7.93 -6.70 3.47
CA LYS A 38 9.23 -6.25 3.96
C LYS A 38 9.14 -4.76 4.30
N PRO A 39 9.91 -4.30 5.29
CA PRO A 39 9.83 -2.90 5.72
C PRO A 39 9.97 -1.89 4.57
N ARG A 40 10.87 -2.16 3.64
CA ARG A 40 11.09 -1.25 2.51
C ARG A 40 9.84 -1.17 1.62
N HIS A 41 9.23 -2.31 1.33
CA HIS A 41 8.02 -2.36 0.52
C HIS A 41 6.87 -1.65 1.22
N LYS A 42 6.71 -1.90 2.51
CA LYS A 42 5.66 -1.25 3.29
C LYS A 42 5.86 0.26 3.30
N PHE A 43 7.10 0.71 3.50
CA PHE A 43 7.42 2.14 3.50
C PHE A 43 7.04 2.79 2.17
N VAL A 44 7.45 2.17 1.06
CA VAL A 44 7.20 2.72 -0.26
C VAL A 44 5.70 2.83 -0.55
N LEU A 45 4.95 1.76 -0.28
CA LEU A 45 3.51 1.80 -0.54
C LEU A 45 2.80 2.79 0.38
N THR A 46 3.20 2.84 1.63
CA THR A 46 2.60 3.78 2.57
C THR A 46 2.82 5.21 2.12
N LYS A 47 4.05 5.56 1.75
CA LYS A 47 4.36 6.92 1.34
C LYS A 47 3.66 7.31 0.05
N ILE A 48 3.69 6.45 -0.96
CA ILE A 48 3.15 6.79 -2.26
C ILE A 48 1.62 6.69 -2.30
N CYS A 49 1.08 5.57 -1.85
CA CYS A 49 -0.35 5.30 -2.01
C CYS A 49 -1.21 5.89 -0.90
N ILE A 50 -0.69 5.95 0.31
CA ILE A 50 -1.48 6.40 1.45
C ILE A 50 -1.20 7.86 1.78
N GLU A 51 0.07 8.26 1.82
CA GLU A 51 0.44 9.62 2.17
C GLU A 51 0.54 10.56 0.99
N GLY A 52 0.54 10.03 -0.24
CA GLY A 52 0.47 10.86 -1.43
C GLY A 52 1.79 11.40 -1.97
N TYR A 53 2.92 10.89 -1.49
CA TYR A 53 4.21 11.30 -2.03
C TYR A 53 4.41 10.74 -3.44
N THR A 54 5.21 11.43 -4.25
CA THR A 54 5.56 10.94 -5.57
C THR A 54 6.70 9.92 -5.46
N GLN A 55 6.88 9.14 -6.53
CA GLN A 55 8.01 8.20 -6.57
C GLN A 55 9.34 8.93 -6.43
N SER A 56 9.48 10.09 -7.09
CA SER A 56 10.69 10.87 -7.00
C SER A 56 11.01 11.30 -5.57
N GLU A 57 9.98 11.71 -4.84
CA GLU A 57 10.16 12.12 -3.45
C GLU A 57 10.60 10.96 -2.58
N VAL A 58 9.98 9.80 -2.78
CA VAL A 58 10.33 8.62 -1.99
C VAL A 58 11.73 8.12 -2.35
N ALA A 59 12.09 8.19 -3.63
CA ALA A 59 13.46 7.83 -4.04
C ALA A 59 14.48 8.69 -3.31
N ALA A 60 14.20 9.98 -3.21
CA ALA A 60 15.09 10.89 -2.47
C ALA A 60 15.18 10.53 -0.99
N MET A 61 14.04 10.16 -0.38
CA MET A 61 14.03 9.75 1.01
C MET A 61 14.89 8.51 1.25
N LEU A 62 14.90 7.59 0.30
CA LEU A 62 15.64 6.34 0.41
C LEU A 62 17.06 6.42 -0.13
N GLY A 63 17.42 7.53 -0.76
CA GLY A 63 18.75 7.68 -1.34
C GLY A 63 18.98 6.79 -2.55
N ILE A 64 17.94 6.52 -3.34
CA ILE A 64 18.03 5.66 -4.52
C ILE A 64 17.56 6.44 -5.74
N THR A 65 17.83 5.87 -6.93
CA THR A 65 17.47 6.52 -8.18
C THR A 65 15.97 6.36 -8.46
N LYS A 66 15.47 7.24 -9.35
CA LYS A 66 14.08 7.16 -9.78
C LYS A 66 13.79 5.85 -10.48
N SER A 67 14.76 5.35 -11.24
CA SER A 67 14.62 4.06 -11.91
C SER A 67 14.47 2.93 -10.90
N THR A 68 15.27 2.96 -9.85
CA THR A 68 15.23 1.93 -8.82
C THR A 68 13.91 1.96 -8.05
N ILE A 69 13.41 3.16 -7.71
CA ILE A 69 12.17 3.24 -6.94
C ILE A 69 10.99 2.69 -7.75
N ASN A 70 11.00 2.88 -9.06
CA ASN A 70 9.93 2.33 -9.90
C ASN A 70 9.84 0.82 -9.77
N GLY A 71 10.99 0.14 -9.82
CA GLY A 71 11.03 -1.31 -9.63
C GLY A 71 10.59 -1.74 -8.24
N VAL A 72 11.07 -1.03 -7.23
CA VAL A 72 10.68 -1.34 -5.84
C VAL A 72 9.19 -1.16 -5.65
N TYR A 73 8.63 -0.09 -6.21
CA TYR A 73 7.20 0.19 -6.10
C TYR A 73 6.37 -0.93 -6.73
N HIS A 74 6.72 -1.34 -7.95
CA HIS A 74 5.97 -2.40 -8.62
C HIS A 74 6.10 -3.74 -7.90
N ASN A 75 7.30 -4.05 -7.39
CA ASN A 75 7.47 -5.27 -6.61
C ASN A 75 6.65 -5.22 -5.32
N ALA A 76 6.61 -4.07 -4.69
CA ALA A 76 5.82 -3.90 -3.47
C ALA A 76 4.33 -4.12 -3.75
N LEU A 77 3.83 -3.57 -4.86
CA LEU A 77 2.43 -3.77 -5.23
C LEU A 77 2.13 -5.24 -5.49
N THR A 78 3.05 -5.94 -6.17
CA THR A 78 2.87 -7.35 -6.46
C THR A 78 2.79 -8.17 -5.17
N HIS A 79 3.67 -7.89 -4.23
CA HIS A 79 3.67 -8.61 -2.96
C HIS A 79 2.42 -8.27 -2.12
N PHE A 80 2.02 -7.02 -2.11
CA PHE A 80 0.80 -6.63 -1.43
C PHE A 80 -0.40 -7.33 -2.02
N GLU A 81 -0.50 -7.34 -3.34
CA GLU A 81 -1.62 -7.97 -4.02
C GLU A 81 -1.70 -9.45 -3.70
N ARG A 82 -0.54 -10.12 -3.67
CA ARG A 82 -0.48 -11.53 -3.32
C ARG A 82 -0.97 -11.77 -1.89
N ASN A 83 -0.54 -10.92 -0.95
CA ASN A 83 -0.94 -11.05 0.44
C ASN A 83 -2.42 -10.77 0.61
N PHE A 84 -2.91 -9.73 -0.06
CA PHE A 84 -4.28 -9.27 0.10
C PHE A 84 -5.28 -10.23 -0.55
N ASN A 85 -4.98 -10.68 -1.76
CA ASN A 85 -5.91 -11.53 -2.51
C ASN A 85 -5.83 -12.99 -2.12
N TYR A 86 -4.78 -13.37 -1.43
CA TYR A 86 -4.59 -14.78 -1.07
C TYR A 86 -5.78 -15.31 -0.27
N ASP A 87 -6.23 -14.54 0.70
CA ASP A 87 -7.34 -14.95 1.55
C ASP A 87 -8.69 -14.74 0.88
N GLY A 88 -8.73 -14.04 -0.23
CA GLY A 88 -9.96 -13.79 -0.95
C GLY A 88 -10.40 -14.94 -1.83
N LYS A 89 -9.65 -16.01 -1.82
CA LYS A 89 -9.93 -17.15 -2.70
C LYS A 89 -11.18 -17.92 -2.29
#